data_0f406ab951e373981377599563297379
#
_entry.id   0f406ab951e373981377599563297379
#
_cell.length_a   1.000
_cell.length_b   1.000
_cell.length_c   1.000
_cell.angle_alpha   90.00
_cell.angle_beta   90.00
_cell.angle_gamma   90.00
#
_symmetry.space_group_name_H-M   'P 1'
#
loop_
_entity.id
_entity.type
_entity.pdbx_description
1 polymer ?
#
loop_
_entity_poly.entity_id
_entity_poly.type
_entity_poly.pdbx_seq_one_letter_code
_entity_poly.pdbx_strand_id
1 'polypeptide(L)' 'SGSLGVAEPASAGLDLRGLQPPEPIVRILDALERSPGEPLRAILPHEPVPLYALLRERGYSYSGMQRADGSFELLIERS' A
#
# COMPACT_ATOMS: atom_id res chain seq x y z
N SER A 1 10.43 -14.32 19.38
CA SER A 1 10.29 -14.34 19.12
C SER A 1 10.10 -14.56 18.82
N GLY A 2 10.20 -14.64 19.04
CA GLY A 2 10.03 -14.62 18.76
C GLY A 2 9.82 -14.85 18.26
N SER A 3 9.99 -14.72 18.52
CA SER A 3 9.77 -14.80 18.20
C SER A 3 9.59 -14.78 17.58
N LEU A 4 9.78 -14.65 17.62
CA LEU A 4 9.61 -14.64 17.13
C LEU A 4 9.17 -14.30 16.47
N GLY A 5 9.67 -14.30 16.90
CA GLY A 5 9.68 -13.72 15.80
C GLY A 5 8.54 -13.62 15.13
N VAL A 6 8.11 -13.20 15.44
CA VAL A 6 7.10 -12.98 14.74
C VAL A 6 7.23 -12.97 13.36
N ALA A 7 6.76 -13.84 12.70
CA ALA A 7 6.79 -13.81 11.31
C ALA A 7 5.93 -12.71 10.82
N GLU A 8 6.45 -11.89 10.00
CA GLU A 8 5.71 -10.88 9.41
C GLU A 8 4.68 -11.44 8.50
N PRO A 9 3.52 -10.88 8.43
CA PRO A 9 2.56 -11.33 7.47
C PRO A 9 3.08 -11.16 6.07
N ALA A 10 2.58 -11.95 5.19
CA ALA A 10 2.98 -11.88 3.82
C ALA A 10 2.75 -10.50 3.25
N SER A 11 1.74 -9.81 3.71
CA SER A 11 1.50 -8.49 3.19
C SER A 11 2.23 -7.47 4.05
N ALA A 12 2.99 -6.63 3.41
CA ALA A 12 3.65 -5.53 4.09
C ALA A 12 2.63 -4.44 4.36
N GLY A 13 2.76 -3.79 5.48
CA GLY A 13 1.90 -2.68 5.83
C GLY A 13 2.67 -1.40 5.85
N LEU A 14 2.13 -0.37 5.19
CA LEU A 14 2.72 0.96 5.20
C LEU A 14 1.73 1.94 5.80
N ASP A 15 2.19 2.73 6.76
CA ASP A 15 1.38 3.79 7.32
C ASP A 15 1.89 5.10 6.76
N LEU A 16 1.15 5.62 5.79
CA LEU A 16 1.58 6.80 5.07
C LEU A 16 0.78 8.04 5.47
N ARG A 17 0.04 7.95 6.55
CA ARG A 17 -0.67 9.10 7.07
C ARG A 17 0.35 10.11 7.53
N GLY A 18 0.10 11.38 7.28
CA GLY A 18 1.04 12.42 7.64
C GLY A 18 2.04 12.77 6.56
N LEU A 19 2.13 11.99 5.49
CA LEU A 19 2.98 12.33 4.37
C LEU A 19 2.19 13.18 3.38
N GLN A 20 2.90 14.01 2.66
CA GLN A 20 2.28 14.89 1.67
C GLN A 20 2.56 14.39 0.27
N PRO A 21 1.63 14.62 -0.67
CA PRO A 21 1.87 14.19 -2.05
C PRO A 21 3.13 14.84 -2.59
N PRO A 22 3.87 14.15 -3.44
CA PRO A 22 3.58 12.81 -3.96
C PRO A 22 4.20 11.68 -3.14
N GLU A 23 4.64 11.97 -1.93
CA GLU A 23 5.39 11.03 -1.14
C GLU A 23 4.67 9.68 -0.93
N PRO A 24 3.37 9.67 -0.60
CA PRO A 24 2.72 8.38 -0.40
C PRO A 24 2.78 7.48 -1.63
N ILE A 25 2.59 8.06 -2.81
CA ILE A 25 2.62 7.27 -4.03
C ILE A 25 4.03 6.74 -4.28
N VAL A 26 5.04 7.55 -4.05
CA VAL A 26 6.42 7.12 -4.24
C VAL A 26 6.75 5.96 -3.32
N ARG A 27 6.30 6.02 -2.07
CA ARG A 27 6.57 4.95 -1.12
C ARG A 27 5.91 3.65 -1.53
N ILE A 28 4.69 3.73 -2.04
CA ILE A 28 3.98 2.54 -2.48
C ILE A 28 4.68 1.90 -3.67
N LEU A 29 5.05 2.70 -4.66
CA LEU A 29 5.72 2.16 -5.84
C LEU A 29 7.05 1.54 -5.47
N ASP A 30 7.80 2.17 -4.58
CA ASP A 30 9.07 1.64 -4.13
C ASP A 30 8.87 0.29 -3.43
N ALA A 31 7.87 0.19 -2.58
CA ALA A 31 7.61 -1.07 -1.88
C ALA A 31 7.22 -2.18 -2.84
N LEU A 32 6.44 -1.85 -3.86
CA LEU A 32 6.05 -2.85 -4.85
C LEU A 32 7.26 -3.35 -5.64
N GLU A 33 8.21 -2.48 -5.91
CA GLU A 33 9.41 -2.88 -6.63
C GLU A 33 10.30 -3.78 -5.78
N ARG A 34 10.30 -3.56 -4.47
CA ARG A 34 11.14 -4.36 -3.58
C ARG A 34 10.58 -5.75 -3.37
N SER A 35 9.27 -5.89 -3.42
CA SER A 35 8.63 -7.17 -3.16
C SER A 35 7.57 -7.44 -4.21
N PRO A 36 8.00 -7.63 -5.46
CA PRO A 36 7.02 -7.88 -6.52
C PRO A 36 6.29 -9.20 -6.25
N GLY A 37 5.01 -9.18 -6.48
CA GLY A 37 4.21 -10.38 -6.31
C GLY A 37 3.62 -10.56 -4.93
N GLU A 38 4.02 -9.72 -3.96
CA GLU A 38 3.45 -9.82 -2.62
C GLU A 38 2.39 -8.76 -2.42
N PRO A 39 1.33 -9.09 -1.70
CA PRO A 39 0.30 -8.09 -1.40
C PRO A 39 0.87 -6.96 -0.56
N LEU A 40 0.36 -5.77 -0.79
CA LEU A 40 0.78 -4.60 -0.04
C LEU A 40 -0.44 -3.89 0.49
N ARG A 41 -0.42 -3.54 1.77
CA ARG A 41 -1.48 -2.77 2.37
C ARG A 41 -0.93 -1.42 2.79
N ALA A 42 -1.62 -0.36 2.44
CA ALA A 42 -1.16 1.00 2.76
C ALA A 42 -2.30 1.80 3.36
N ILE A 43 -1.97 2.60 4.36
CA ILE A 43 -2.91 3.54 4.96
C ILE A 43 -2.49 4.92 4.50
N LEU A 44 -3.39 5.62 3.82
CA LEU A 44 -3.07 6.92 3.23
C LEU A 44 -3.94 8.01 3.84
N PRO A 45 -3.51 9.26 3.75
CA PRO A 45 -4.33 10.35 4.29
C PRO A 45 -5.60 10.58 3.50
N HIS A 46 -5.63 10.17 2.23
CA HIS A 46 -6.84 10.27 1.41
C HIS A 46 -6.69 9.34 0.23
N GLU A 47 -7.73 9.24 -0.58
CA GLU A 47 -7.74 8.31 -1.70
C GLU A 47 -6.69 8.71 -2.74
N PRO A 48 -5.78 7.79 -3.10
CA PRO A 48 -4.70 8.11 -4.03
C PRO A 48 -5.13 7.89 -5.48
N VAL A 49 -6.05 8.70 -5.96
CA VAL A 49 -6.61 8.52 -7.30
C VAL A 49 -5.54 8.44 -8.39
N PRO A 50 -4.52 9.31 -8.39
CA PRO A 50 -3.49 9.23 -9.44
C PRO A 50 -2.71 7.91 -9.45
N LEU A 51 -2.69 7.21 -8.32
CA LEU A 51 -1.95 5.96 -8.25
C LEU A 51 -2.63 4.85 -9.01
N TYR A 52 -3.93 4.93 -9.17
CA TYR A 52 -4.69 3.81 -9.75
C TYR A 52 -4.24 3.50 -11.17
N ALA A 53 -4.04 4.52 -11.99
CA ALA A 53 -3.59 4.31 -13.36
C ALA A 53 -2.21 3.67 -13.38
N LEU A 54 -1.33 4.07 -12.47
CA LEU A 54 0.00 3.50 -12.42
C LEU A 54 -0.03 2.03 -12.04
N LEU A 55 -0.92 1.67 -11.12
CA LEU A 55 -1.04 0.27 -10.73
C LEU A 55 -1.53 -0.60 -11.88
N ARG A 56 -2.51 -0.11 -12.61
CA ARG A 56 -3.03 -0.85 -13.75
C ARG A 56 -1.96 -1.05 -14.82
N GLU A 57 -1.16 -0.02 -15.06
CA GLU A 57 -0.09 -0.12 -16.06
C GLU A 57 0.95 -1.15 -15.66
N ARG A 58 1.13 -1.36 -14.37
CA ARG A 58 2.15 -2.29 -13.88
C ARG A 58 1.59 -3.68 -13.63
N GLY A 59 0.31 -3.91 -13.90
CA GLY A 59 -0.27 -5.23 -13.75
C GLY A 59 -0.73 -5.56 -12.35
N TYR A 60 -1.04 -4.54 -11.54
CA TYR A 60 -1.55 -4.75 -10.20
C TYR A 60 -3.05 -4.49 -10.15
N SER A 61 -3.73 -5.23 -9.30
CA SER A 61 -5.10 -4.92 -8.95
C SER A 61 -5.11 -4.30 -7.55
N TYR A 62 -6.17 -3.59 -7.25
CA TYR A 62 -6.24 -2.88 -5.99
C TYR A 62 -7.67 -2.81 -5.52
N SER A 63 -7.84 -2.66 -4.23
CA SER A 63 -9.12 -2.34 -3.66
C SER A 63 -8.88 -1.41 -2.47
N GLY A 64 -9.81 -0.52 -2.23
CA GLY A 64 -9.63 0.43 -1.17
C GLY A 64 -10.92 0.72 -0.45
N MET A 65 -10.80 1.23 0.78
CA MET A 65 -11.95 1.62 1.54
C MET A 65 -11.61 2.79 2.44
N GLN A 66 -12.58 3.64 2.65
CA GLN A 66 -12.42 4.77 3.55
C GLN A 66 -12.57 4.30 4.98
N ARG A 67 -11.67 4.76 5.84
CA ARG A 67 -11.71 4.36 7.24
C ARG A 67 -12.49 5.39 8.03
N ALA A 68 -12.87 4.99 9.25
CA ALA A 68 -13.69 5.84 10.08
C ALA A 68 -12.98 7.13 10.48
N ASP A 69 -11.65 7.12 10.53
CA ASP A 69 -10.88 8.28 10.93
C ASP A 69 -10.55 9.23 9.77
N GLY A 70 -11.12 8.96 8.59
CA GLY A 70 -10.87 9.81 7.44
C GLY A 70 -9.71 9.37 6.58
N SER A 71 -8.93 8.40 7.02
CA SER A 71 -7.86 7.88 6.20
C SER A 71 -8.41 6.87 5.20
N PHE A 72 -7.55 6.43 4.29
CA PHE A 72 -7.94 5.51 3.24
C PHE A 72 -7.03 4.30 3.27
N GLU A 73 -7.63 3.12 3.30
CA GLU A 73 -6.86 1.88 3.30
C GLU A 73 -6.87 1.29 1.89
N LEU A 74 -5.69 1.03 1.36
CA LEU A 74 -5.53 0.50 0.01
C LEU A 74 -4.83 -0.84 0.06
N LEU A 75 -5.41 -1.83 -0.60
CA LEU A 75 -4.81 -3.15 -0.70
C LEU A 75 -4.44 -3.39 -2.16
N ILE A 76 -3.17 -3.72 -2.41
CA ILE A 76 -2.64 -3.89 -3.74
C ILE A 76 -2.13 -5.30 -3.90
N GLU A 77 -2.52 -5.96 -4.98
CA GLU A 77 -2.08 -7.32 -5.26
C GLU A 77 -1.73 -7.43 -6.72
N ARG A 78 -0.83 -8.37 -7.01
CA ARG A 78 -0.49 -8.64 -8.39
C ARG A 78 -1.67 -9.31 -9.07
N SER A 79 -2.07 -8.80 -10.21
CA SER A 79 -3.18 -9.44 -10.91
C SER A 79 -2.73 -10.51 -11.89
#